data_c766beb1b3972dfcebf31039a7915a2d
#
_entry.id   c766beb1b3972dfcebf31039a7915a2d
#
_cell.length_a   1.000
_cell.length_b   1.000
_cell.length_c   1.000
_cell.angle_alpha   90.00
_cell.angle_beta   90.00
_cell.angle_gamma   90.00
#
_symmetry.space_group_name_H-M   'P 1'
#
loop_
_entity.id
_entity.type
_entity.pdbx_description
1 polymer ?
#
loop_
_entity_poly.entity_id
_entity_poly.type
_entity_poly.pdbx_seq_one_letter_code
_entity_poly.pdbx_strand_id
1 'polypeptide(L)'
;MAKVSSGLSLSTNYFMRNYYANNRDVIKNSGRNDYTKIELSFEDSRALTRASKRLLNNDYGSETDEKDNDISDTTRSSIEAFVTTYNNAIDSSKTTDSHDTKRYLKQLKSLTSKYSSELSEIGITVERSGKLTVNEDLLKTANNSKVRKIFSPDQEYSKKAYSICGKVNNAVRDDIVSQINGKGLHINIAL
;
A
#
# COMPACT_ATOMS: atom_id res chain seq x y z
N MET A 1 4.25 15.84 29.35
CA MET A 1 3.00 15.68 28.59
C MET A 1 2.87 14.22 28.18
N ALA A 2 1.94 13.48 28.77
CA ALA A 2 1.73 12.05 28.52
C ALA A 2 1.05 11.85 27.16
N LYS A 3 1.65 11.01 26.31
CA LYS A 3 1.07 10.62 25.02
C LYS A 3 -0.16 9.73 25.23
N VAL A 4 -1.35 10.26 24.99
CA VAL A 4 -2.64 9.54 25.00
C VAL A 4 -2.83 8.76 23.69
N SER A 5 -1.82 8.06 23.18
CA SER A 5 -1.93 7.34 21.91
C SER A 5 -2.14 5.84 22.04
N SER A 6 -2.04 5.25 23.24
CA SER A 6 -2.06 3.80 23.42
C SER A 6 -3.47 3.19 23.54
N GLY A 7 -4.45 3.93 24.04
CA GLY A 7 -5.81 3.41 24.24
C GLY A 7 -6.62 3.23 22.96
N LEU A 8 -6.50 4.18 22.02
CA LEU A 8 -7.20 4.13 20.74
C LEU A 8 -6.66 3.00 19.84
N SER A 9 -5.36 2.74 19.90
CA SER A 9 -4.71 1.66 19.14
C SER A 9 -5.19 0.27 19.57
N LEU A 10 -5.40 0.04 20.86
CA LEU A 10 -5.87 -1.25 21.41
C LEU A 10 -7.34 -1.52 21.06
N SER A 11 -8.22 -0.54 21.22
CA SER A 11 -9.63 -0.67 20.88
C SER A 11 -9.86 -0.87 19.38
N THR A 12 -9.12 -0.14 18.53
CA THR A 12 -9.18 -0.33 17.07
C THR A 12 -8.69 -1.71 16.67
N ASN A 13 -7.59 -2.18 17.24
CA ASN A 13 -7.08 -3.52 16.94
C ASN A 13 -8.05 -4.62 17.41
N TYR A 14 -8.69 -4.45 18.56
CA TYR A 14 -9.70 -5.37 19.07
C TYR A 14 -10.92 -5.42 18.16
N PHE A 15 -11.46 -4.25 17.78
CA PHE A 15 -12.60 -4.14 16.87
C PHE A 15 -12.29 -4.78 15.51
N MET A 16 -11.14 -4.46 14.91
CA MET A 16 -10.75 -5.02 13.61
C MET A 16 -10.53 -6.54 13.70
N ARG A 17 -9.95 -7.05 14.78
CA ARG A 17 -9.84 -8.50 15.00
C ARG A 17 -11.19 -9.19 15.06
N ASN A 18 -12.13 -8.63 15.81
CA ASN A 18 -13.48 -9.19 15.94
C ASN A 18 -14.24 -9.09 14.61
N TYR A 19 -14.14 -7.98 13.90
CA TYR A 19 -14.73 -7.82 12.58
C TYR A 19 -14.24 -8.91 11.62
N TYR A 20 -12.93 -9.12 11.54
CA TYR A 20 -12.37 -10.18 10.68
C TYR A 20 -12.67 -11.58 11.18
N ALA A 21 -12.70 -11.82 12.48
CA ALA A 21 -13.03 -13.13 13.03
C ALA A 21 -14.49 -13.52 12.73
N ASN A 22 -15.41 -12.56 12.88
CA ASN A 22 -16.84 -12.79 12.68
C ASN A 22 -17.26 -12.81 11.19
N ASN A 23 -16.48 -12.15 10.33
CA ASN A 23 -16.80 -12.04 8.91
C ASN A 23 -15.78 -12.77 8.01
N ARG A 24 -14.98 -13.64 8.58
CA ARG A 24 -13.88 -14.31 7.87
C ARG A 24 -14.31 -15.01 6.59
N ASP A 25 -15.41 -15.73 6.61
CA ASP A 25 -15.88 -16.50 5.46
C ASP A 25 -16.52 -15.58 4.41
N VAL A 26 -17.22 -14.54 4.83
CA VAL A 26 -17.80 -13.53 3.96
C VAL A 26 -16.67 -12.75 3.26
N ILE A 27 -15.67 -12.29 4.02
CA ILE A 27 -14.52 -11.54 3.49
C ILE A 27 -13.68 -12.41 2.54
N LYS A 28 -13.51 -13.68 2.82
CA LYS A 28 -12.75 -14.62 1.97
C LYS A 28 -13.44 -14.87 0.63
N ASN A 29 -14.77 -14.85 0.59
CA ASN A 29 -15.58 -15.14 -0.60
C ASN A 29 -16.07 -13.88 -1.31
N SER A 30 -15.90 -12.68 -0.73
CA SER A 30 -16.33 -11.41 -1.34
C SER A 30 -15.31 -10.93 -2.38
N GLY A 31 -15.83 -10.46 -3.50
CA GLY A 31 -15.05 -9.70 -4.49
C GLY A 31 -14.90 -8.23 -4.11
N ARG A 32 -14.03 -7.48 -4.80
CA ARG A 32 -13.85 -6.03 -4.58
C ARG A 32 -15.16 -5.22 -4.66
N ASN A 33 -16.09 -5.67 -5.50
CA ASN A 33 -17.37 -4.98 -5.73
C ASN A 33 -18.35 -5.11 -4.56
N ASP A 34 -18.11 -6.06 -3.65
CA ASP A 34 -18.98 -6.32 -2.51
C ASP A 34 -18.63 -5.48 -1.28
N TYR A 35 -17.47 -4.79 -1.33
CA TYR A 35 -17.01 -3.95 -0.22
C TYR A 35 -17.68 -2.59 -0.22
N THR A 36 -18.02 -2.09 0.96
CA THR A 36 -18.34 -0.68 1.16
C THR A 36 -17.11 0.20 0.86
N LYS A 37 -17.33 1.48 0.61
CA LYS A 37 -16.25 2.42 0.30
C LYS A 37 -15.13 2.43 1.36
N ILE A 38 -15.50 2.34 2.63
CA ILE A 38 -14.55 2.37 3.73
C ILE A 38 -13.78 1.04 3.87
N GLU A 39 -14.47 -0.09 3.70
CA GLU A 39 -13.85 -1.40 3.69
C GLU A 39 -12.88 -1.52 2.51
N LEU A 40 -13.27 -1.05 1.33
CA LEU A 40 -12.43 -1.04 0.15
C LEU A 40 -11.15 -0.20 0.38
N SER A 41 -11.29 1.02 0.92
CA SER A 41 -10.16 1.86 1.28
C SER A 41 -9.23 1.17 2.29
N PHE A 42 -9.80 0.49 3.26
CA PHE A 42 -9.02 -0.23 4.28
C PHE A 42 -8.25 -1.40 3.70
N GLU A 43 -8.91 -2.26 2.93
CA GLU A 43 -8.24 -3.42 2.31
C GLU A 43 -7.19 -2.98 1.30
N ASP A 44 -7.44 -1.96 0.48
CA ASP A 44 -6.47 -1.44 -0.47
C ASP A 44 -5.26 -0.82 0.23
N SER A 45 -5.46 -0.03 1.28
CA SER A 45 -4.35 0.58 2.04
C SER A 45 -3.49 -0.48 2.75
N ARG A 46 -4.12 -1.52 3.23
CA ARG A 46 -3.48 -2.66 3.87
C ARG A 46 -2.71 -3.52 2.87
N ALA A 47 -3.31 -3.79 1.71
CA ALA A 47 -2.66 -4.51 0.61
C ALA A 47 -1.44 -3.72 0.09
N LEU A 48 -1.58 -2.42 -0.13
CA LEU A 48 -0.49 -1.53 -0.54
C LEU A 48 0.66 -1.54 0.48
N THR A 49 0.36 -1.46 1.78
CA THR A 49 1.39 -1.51 2.83
C THR A 49 2.12 -2.86 2.85
N ARG A 50 1.41 -3.97 2.63
CA ARG A 50 2.04 -5.30 2.54
C ARG A 50 2.89 -5.44 1.29
N ALA A 51 2.41 -4.98 0.15
CA ALA A 51 3.14 -5.03 -1.11
C ALA A 51 4.40 -4.17 -1.06
N SER A 52 4.32 -2.94 -0.51
CA SER A 52 5.48 -2.08 -0.33
C SER A 52 6.51 -2.66 0.66
N LYS A 53 6.06 -3.34 1.73
CA LYS A 53 6.95 -4.05 2.65
C LYS A 53 7.63 -5.23 1.97
N ARG A 54 6.89 -6.01 1.18
CA ARG A 54 7.45 -7.14 0.44
C ARG A 54 8.49 -6.64 -0.57
N LEU A 55 8.19 -5.57 -1.29
CA LEU A 55 9.12 -4.97 -2.23
C LEU A 55 10.38 -4.48 -1.53
N LEU A 56 10.26 -3.79 -0.38
CA LEU A 56 11.40 -3.32 0.42
C LEU A 56 12.29 -4.48 0.92
N ASN A 57 11.70 -5.61 1.27
CA ASN A 57 12.41 -6.76 1.85
C ASN A 57 12.77 -7.85 0.81
N ASN A 58 12.57 -7.56 -0.48
CA ASN A 58 12.91 -8.49 -1.54
C ASN A 58 14.43 -8.60 -1.69
N ASP A 59 14.91 -9.76 -2.14
CA ASP A 59 16.32 -9.96 -2.47
C ASP A 59 16.58 -9.45 -3.89
N TYR A 60 17.40 -8.42 -4.00
CA TYR A 60 17.81 -7.82 -5.27
C TYR A 60 19.23 -8.23 -5.67
N GLY A 61 19.84 -9.22 -5.01
CA GLY A 61 21.23 -9.63 -5.22
C GLY A 61 22.25 -8.63 -4.68
N SER A 62 23.52 -8.94 -4.85
CA SER A 62 24.64 -8.11 -4.37
C SER A 62 25.18 -7.19 -5.48
N GLU A 63 25.93 -6.14 -5.08
CA GLU A 63 26.58 -5.22 -6.05
C GLU A 63 27.69 -5.89 -6.84
N THR A 64 28.22 -6.99 -6.31
CA THR A 64 29.31 -7.74 -6.91
C THR A 64 28.86 -8.73 -7.97
N ASP A 65 27.56 -8.96 -8.12
CA ASP A 65 27.03 -9.77 -9.20
C ASP A 65 27.07 -8.96 -10.51
N GLU A 66 28.25 -8.88 -11.11
CA GLU A 66 28.54 -8.17 -12.38
C GLU A 66 27.80 -8.76 -13.60
N LYS A 67 27.07 -9.84 -13.44
CA LYS A 67 26.21 -10.35 -14.51
C LYS A 67 24.96 -9.52 -14.58
N ASP A 68 24.79 -8.84 -15.69
CA ASP A 68 23.58 -8.18 -16.16
C ASP A 68 22.45 -9.21 -16.33
N ASN A 69 21.95 -9.73 -15.21
CA ASN A 69 20.91 -10.75 -15.22
C ASN A 69 19.56 -10.07 -15.13
N ASP A 70 18.62 -10.63 -15.86
CA ASP A 70 17.20 -10.27 -15.74
C ASP A 70 16.72 -10.46 -14.30
N ILE A 71 15.70 -9.70 -13.92
CA ILE A 71 15.10 -9.82 -12.59
C ILE A 71 14.49 -11.21 -12.36
N SER A 72 14.54 -11.67 -11.12
CA SER A 72 13.88 -12.93 -10.74
C SER A 72 12.35 -12.83 -10.87
N ASP A 73 11.69 -13.97 -11.09
CA ASP A 73 10.23 -14.03 -11.09
C ASP A 73 9.60 -13.54 -9.77
N THR A 74 10.28 -13.75 -8.66
CA THR A 74 9.85 -13.25 -7.35
C THR A 74 9.90 -11.72 -7.29
N THR A 75 10.96 -11.11 -7.82
CA THR A 75 11.11 -9.66 -7.90
C THR A 75 10.03 -9.08 -8.81
N ARG A 76 9.84 -9.66 -9.99
CA ARG A 76 8.81 -9.25 -10.94
C ARG A 76 7.42 -9.28 -10.29
N SER A 77 7.04 -10.42 -9.71
CA SER A 77 5.73 -10.56 -9.05
C SER A 77 5.54 -9.58 -7.89
N SER A 78 6.61 -9.22 -7.18
CA SER A 78 6.56 -8.24 -6.10
C SER A 78 6.32 -6.83 -6.63
N ILE A 79 6.93 -6.46 -7.76
CA ILE A 79 6.72 -5.18 -8.44
C ILE A 79 5.29 -5.09 -8.99
N GLU A 80 4.82 -6.12 -9.68
CA GLU A 80 3.45 -6.19 -10.22
C GLU A 80 2.40 -6.07 -9.12
N ALA A 81 2.60 -6.77 -7.99
CA ALA A 81 1.73 -6.67 -6.83
C ALA A 81 1.74 -5.26 -6.23
N PHE A 82 2.89 -4.59 -6.17
CA PHE A 82 2.98 -3.21 -5.72
C PHE A 82 2.22 -2.26 -6.67
N VAL A 83 2.42 -2.37 -7.98
CA VAL A 83 1.72 -1.54 -8.97
C VAL A 83 0.21 -1.73 -8.88
N THR A 84 -0.25 -2.98 -8.80
CA THR A 84 -1.68 -3.30 -8.68
C THR A 84 -2.28 -2.69 -7.42
N THR A 85 -1.65 -2.90 -6.27
CA THR A 85 -2.16 -2.37 -4.99
C THR A 85 -2.05 -0.85 -4.89
N TYR A 86 -1.03 -0.25 -5.50
CA TYR A 86 -0.88 1.19 -5.65
C TYR A 86 -2.05 1.80 -6.43
N ASN A 87 -2.37 1.24 -7.60
CA ASN A 87 -3.48 1.70 -8.43
C ASN A 87 -4.83 1.53 -7.72
N ASN A 88 -5.02 0.42 -7.03
CA ASN A 88 -6.22 0.16 -6.24
C ASN A 88 -6.41 1.21 -5.13
N ALA A 89 -5.35 1.53 -4.38
CA ALA A 89 -5.40 2.53 -3.33
C ALA A 89 -5.69 3.94 -3.89
N ILE A 90 -5.18 4.26 -5.08
CA ILE A 90 -5.51 5.51 -5.77
C ILE A 90 -6.99 5.54 -6.14
N ASP A 91 -7.55 4.46 -6.63
CA ASP A 91 -8.96 4.41 -7.02
C ASP A 91 -9.89 4.50 -5.81
N SER A 92 -9.64 3.72 -4.76
CA SER A 92 -10.45 3.76 -3.54
C SER A 92 -10.36 5.12 -2.83
N SER A 93 -9.24 5.85 -2.97
CA SER A 93 -9.10 7.20 -2.42
C SER A 93 -10.04 8.24 -3.03
N LYS A 94 -10.56 8.00 -4.21
CA LYS A 94 -11.51 8.90 -4.87
C LYS A 94 -12.86 8.91 -4.14
N THR A 95 -13.17 7.83 -3.44
CA THR A 95 -14.46 7.63 -2.76
C THR A 95 -14.38 7.85 -1.25
N THR A 96 -13.19 8.01 -0.67
CA THR A 96 -13.03 8.34 0.75
C THR A 96 -13.19 9.85 0.99
N ASP A 97 -13.73 10.22 2.15
CA ASP A 97 -13.81 11.61 2.61
C ASP A 97 -12.60 12.01 3.45
N SER A 98 -11.75 11.07 3.82
CA SER A 98 -10.56 11.29 4.64
C SER A 98 -9.56 12.22 3.95
N HIS A 99 -9.36 13.40 4.52
CA HIS A 99 -8.37 14.39 4.05
C HIS A 99 -6.95 13.83 4.17
N ASP A 100 -6.63 13.15 5.26
CA ASP A 100 -5.29 12.63 5.52
C ASP A 100 -4.94 11.48 4.57
N THR A 101 -5.88 10.58 4.28
CA THR A 101 -5.70 9.53 3.27
C THR A 101 -5.39 10.14 1.91
N LYS A 102 -6.17 11.13 1.47
CA LYS A 102 -5.93 11.84 0.19
C LYS A 102 -4.58 12.54 0.18
N ARG A 103 -4.20 13.20 1.27
CA ARG A 103 -2.91 13.91 1.42
C ARG A 103 -1.73 12.93 1.28
N TYR A 104 -1.74 11.81 1.98
CA TYR A 104 -0.65 10.84 1.91
C TYR A 104 -0.57 10.14 0.56
N LEU A 105 -1.70 9.82 -0.08
CA LEU A 105 -1.68 9.29 -1.44
C LEU A 105 -1.20 10.32 -2.47
N LYS A 106 -1.49 11.61 -2.27
CA LYS A 106 -0.89 12.68 -3.08
C LYS A 106 0.63 12.75 -2.90
N GLN A 107 1.13 12.56 -1.67
CA GLN A 107 2.57 12.48 -1.42
C GLN A 107 3.20 11.27 -2.11
N LEU A 108 2.53 10.11 -2.08
CA LEU A 108 3.00 8.91 -2.77
C LEU A 108 3.05 9.12 -4.28
N LYS A 109 2.02 9.70 -4.89
CA LYS A 109 2.01 10.07 -6.30
C LYS A 109 3.14 11.03 -6.67
N SER A 110 3.36 12.07 -5.85
CA SER A 110 4.44 13.03 -6.07
C SER A 110 5.82 12.39 -5.96
N LEU A 111 6.00 11.49 -4.99
CA LEU A 111 7.23 10.70 -4.89
C LEU A 111 7.45 9.85 -6.13
N THR A 112 6.43 9.08 -6.55
CA THR A 112 6.51 8.19 -7.71
C THR A 112 6.77 8.98 -9.01
N SER A 113 6.17 10.15 -9.16
CA SER A 113 6.40 11.04 -10.31
C SER A 113 7.84 11.54 -10.39
N LYS A 114 8.53 11.75 -9.27
CA LYS A 114 9.96 12.12 -9.26
C LYS A 114 10.88 11.03 -9.83
N TYR A 115 10.45 9.79 -9.70
CA TYR A 115 11.19 8.62 -10.19
C TYR A 115 10.65 8.08 -11.52
N SER A 116 9.87 8.90 -12.26
CA SER A 116 9.21 8.44 -13.49
C SER A 116 10.19 8.00 -14.57
N SER A 117 11.35 8.64 -14.66
CA SER A 117 12.40 8.29 -15.64
C SER A 117 13.00 6.92 -15.31
N GLU A 118 13.41 6.74 -14.07
CA GLU A 118 14.02 5.49 -13.60
C GLU A 118 13.01 4.32 -13.65
N LEU A 119 11.75 4.58 -13.29
CA LEU A 119 10.67 3.60 -13.42
C LEU A 119 10.41 3.21 -14.86
N SER A 120 10.45 4.18 -15.79
CA SER A 120 10.28 3.93 -17.23
C SER A 120 11.38 3.02 -17.80
N GLU A 121 12.61 3.15 -17.31
CA GLU A 121 13.74 2.30 -17.73
C GLU A 121 13.57 0.82 -17.40
N ILE A 122 12.70 0.50 -16.45
CA ILE A 122 12.37 -0.88 -16.04
C ILE A 122 10.95 -1.28 -16.47
N GLY A 123 10.33 -0.55 -17.38
CA GLY A 123 9.02 -0.89 -17.93
C GLY A 123 7.82 -0.42 -17.10
N ILE A 124 8.00 0.50 -16.13
CA ILE A 124 6.90 1.06 -15.35
C ILE A 124 6.65 2.50 -15.76
N THR A 125 5.50 2.79 -16.32
CA THR A 125 5.12 4.14 -16.76
C THR A 125 4.20 4.80 -15.74
N VAL A 126 4.51 6.06 -15.39
CA VAL A 126 3.66 6.90 -14.54
C VAL A 126 2.68 7.68 -15.42
N GLU A 127 1.40 7.40 -15.32
CA GLU A 127 0.37 8.07 -16.08
C GLU A 127 0.06 9.47 -15.54
N ARG A 128 -0.60 10.31 -16.37
CA ARG A 128 -1.11 11.62 -15.94
C ARG A 128 -2.10 11.55 -14.77
N SER A 129 -2.82 10.46 -14.66
CA SER A 129 -3.71 10.14 -13.54
C SER A 129 -2.97 9.95 -12.21
N GLY A 130 -1.68 9.71 -12.28
CA GLY A 130 -0.82 9.27 -11.20
C GLY A 130 -0.88 7.77 -10.95
N LYS A 131 -1.56 7.00 -11.80
CA LYS A 131 -1.51 5.53 -11.81
C LYS A 131 -0.23 5.04 -12.47
N LEU A 132 0.06 3.77 -12.28
CA LEU A 132 1.19 3.07 -12.87
C LEU A 132 0.70 2.03 -13.86
N THR A 133 1.39 1.92 -15.00
CA THR A 133 1.23 0.83 -15.96
C THR A 133 2.53 0.07 -16.09
N VAL A 134 2.44 -1.25 -16.26
CA VAL A 134 3.59 -2.14 -16.44
C VAL A 134 3.60 -2.63 -17.87
N ASN A 135 4.75 -2.49 -18.51
CA ASN A 135 5.07 -3.24 -19.72
C ASN A 135 5.76 -4.54 -19.29
N GLU A 136 5.04 -5.66 -19.38
CA GLU A 136 5.49 -6.97 -18.89
C GLU A 136 6.77 -7.44 -19.59
N ASP A 137 6.89 -7.19 -20.90
CA ASP A 137 8.06 -7.59 -21.67
C ASP A 137 9.30 -6.83 -21.25
N LEU A 138 9.17 -5.50 -21.07
CA LEU A 138 10.27 -4.66 -20.59
C LEU A 138 10.62 -4.98 -19.14
N LEU A 139 9.63 -5.22 -18.28
CA LEU A 139 9.88 -5.57 -16.89
C LEU A 139 10.58 -6.93 -16.78
N LYS A 140 10.21 -7.91 -17.60
CA LYS A 140 10.81 -9.24 -17.62
C LYS A 140 12.28 -9.21 -17.99
N THR A 141 12.67 -8.35 -18.94
CA THR A 141 14.04 -8.15 -19.40
C THR A 141 14.75 -6.99 -18.72
N ALA A 142 14.16 -6.46 -17.65
CA ALA A 142 14.74 -5.35 -16.91
C ALA A 142 16.03 -5.80 -16.21
N ASN A 143 17.05 -4.95 -16.34
CA ASN A 143 18.31 -5.18 -15.67
C ASN A 143 18.15 -5.10 -14.14
N ASN A 144 18.58 -6.14 -13.43
CA ASN A 144 18.47 -6.24 -11.99
C ASN A 144 19.14 -5.06 -11.26
N SER A 145 20.26 -4.53 -11.78
CA SER A 145 20.94 -3.39 -11.18
C SER A 145 20.10 -2.11 -11.24
N LYS A 146 19.31 -1.91 -12.31
CA LYS A 146 18.38 -0.76 -12.42
C LYS A 146 17.22 -0.91 -11.42
N VAL A 147 16.64 -2.10 -11.33
CA VAL A 147 15.56 -2.39 -10.37
C VAL A 147 16.05 -2.18 -8.93
N ARG A 148 17.25 -2.64 -8.62
CA ARG A 148 17.87 -2.46 -7.31
C ARG A 148 18.07 -0.99 -6.94
N LYS A 149 18.51 -0.13 -7.88
CA LYS A 149 18.68 1.32 -7.67
C LYS A 149 17.38 2.04 -7.28
N ILE A 150 16.23 1.45 -7.56
CA ILE A 150 14.93 2.03 -7.22
C ILE A 150 14.36 1.37 -5.95
N PHE A 151 14.35 0.05 -5.91
CA PHE A 151 13.55 -0.72 -4.95
C PHE A 151 14.33 -1.35 -3.79
N SER A 152 15.67 -1.36 -3.81
CA SER A 152 16.39 -1.97 -2.70
C SER A 152 16.15 -1.23 -1.36
N PRO A 153 16.34 -1.91 -0.23
CA PRO A 153 16.08 -1.35 1.10
C PRO A 153 16.86 -0.06 1.40
N ASP A 154 17.99 0.13 0.74
CA ASP A 154 18.83 1.30 0.96
C ASP A 154 18.39 2.52 0.15
N GLN A 155 17.57 2.34 -0.84
CA GLN A 155 17.15 3.41 -1.74
C GLN A 155 16.07 4.31 -1.14
N GLU A 156 16.14 5.58 -1.51
CA GLU A 156 15.24 6.61 -0.99
C GLU A 156 13.79 6.35 -1.39
N TYR A 157 13.57 5.92 -2.65
CA TYR A 157 12.22 5.66 -3.15
C TYR A 157 11.51 4.58 -2.31
N SER A 158 12.11 3.43 -2.15
CA SER A 158 11.51 2.30 -1.44
C SER A 158 11.26 2.60 0.04
N LYS A 159 12.21 3.25 0.73
CA LYS A 159 12.05 3.70 2.12
C LYS A 159 10.89 4.67 2.28
N LYS A 160 10.85 5.71 1.43
CA LYS A 160 9.82 6.74 1.49
C LYS A 160 8.45 6.18 1.09
N ALA A 161 8.39 5.37 0.02
CA ALA A 161 7.16 4.72 -0.41
C ALA A 161 6.57 3.86 0.71
N TYR A 162 7.36 2.98 1.32
CA TYR A 162 6.90 2.16 2.44
C TYR A 162 6.41 3.01 3.63
N SER A 163 7.15 4.04 4.00
CA SER A 163 6.75 4.96 5.08
C SER A 163 5.41 5.66 4.78
N ILE A 164 5.23 6.15 3.55
CA ILE A 164 3.98 6.80 3.14
C ILE A 164 2.82 5.79 3.10
N CYS A 165 3.03 4.58 2.58
CA CYS A 165 2.01 3.53 2.59
C CYS A 165 1.54 3.20 4.02
N GLY A 166 2.45 3.17 4.99
CA GLY A 166 2.11 3.03 6.41
C GLY A 166 1.24 4.18 6.92
N LYS A 167 1.55 5.42 6.54
CA LYS A 167 0.73 6.60 6.89
C LYS A 167 -0.65 6.56 6.27
N VAL A 168 -0.78 6.11 5.01
CA VAL A 168 -2.07 5.90 4.35
C VAL A 168 -2.91 4.90 5.14
N ASN A 169 -2.33 3.75 5.49
CA ASN A 169 -3.05 2.73 6.25
C ASN A 169 -3.51 3.23 7.63
N ASN A 170 -2.65 3.98 8.34
CA ASN A 170 -3.01 4.57 9.63
C ASN A 170 -4.14 5.60 9.49
N ALA A 171 -4.06 6.49 8.48
CA ALA A 171 -5.11 7.48 8.24
C ALA A 171 -6.48 6.84 7.95
N VAL A 172 -6.51 5.76 7.15
CA VAL A 172 -7.76 5.03 6.89
C VAL A 172 -8.29 4.37 8.17
N ARG A 173 -7.42 3.82 9.02
CA ARG A 173 -7.83 3.25 10.31
C ARG A 173 -8.41 4.30 11.26
N ASP A 174 -7.80 5.47 11.31
CA ASP A 174 -8.27 6.60 12.13
C ASP A 174 -9.64 7.10 11.63
N ASP A 175 -9.85 7.12 10.30
CA ASP A 175 -11.13 7.46 9.69
C ASP A 175 -12.23 6.45 10.07
N ILE A 176 -11.95 5.15 10.04
CA ILE A 176 -12.87 4.10 10.52
C ILE A 176 -13.26 4.34 11.98
N VAL A 177 -12.29 4.61 12.84
CA VAL A 177 -12.54 4.86 14.27
C VAL A 177 -13.41 6.09 14.47
N SER A 178 -13.12 7.17 13.72
CA SER A 178 -13.93 8.40 13.76
C SER A 178 -15.37 8.16 13.33
N GLN A 179 -15.58 7.36 12.29
CA GLN A 179 -16.94 7.06 11.81
C GLN A 179 -17.71 6.18 12.79
N ILE A 180 -17.06 5.23 13.45
CA ILE A 180 -17.69 4.39 14.49
C ILE A 180 -18.09 5.26 15.68
N ASN A 181 -17.20 6.12 16.15
CA ASN A 181 -17.45 6.99 17.31
C ASN A 181 -18.48 8.09 16.99
N GLY A 182 -18.42 8.68 15.78
CA GLY A 182 -19.33 9.75 15.36
C GLY A 182 -20.76 9.29 15.07
N LYS A 183 -20.97 8.02 14.75
CA LYS A 183 -22.32 7.45 14.51
C LYS A 183 -23.04 6.99 15.75
N GLY A 184 -22.45 7.22 16.93
CA GLY A 184 -23.12 6.89 18.22
C GLY A 184 -23.44 5.41 18.37
N LEU A 185 -22.63 4.53 17.82
CA LEU A 185 -22.67 3.12 18.15
C LEU A 185 -22.23 2.94 19.60
N HIS A 186 -23.10 3.36 20.53
CA HIS A 186 -23.03 2.93 21.91
C HIS A 186 -23.27 1.43 21.92
N ILE A 187 -22.20 0.67 21.91
CA ILE A 187 -22.26 -0.74 22.28
C ILE A 187 -22.53 -0.71 23.78
N ASN A 188 -23.81 -0.79 24.16
CA ASN A 188 -24.19 -1.14 25.52
C ASN A 188 -23.73 -2.57 25.77
N ILE A 189 -22.52 -2.73 26.23
CA ILE A 189 -22.08 -3.98 26.86
C ILE A 189 -22.70 -3.95 28.24
N ALA A 190 -23.91 -4.49 28.35
CA ALA A 190 -24.42 -4.93 29.67
C ALA A 190 -23.49 -6.05 30.12
N LEU A 191 -22.75 -5.82 31.21
CA LEU A 191 -21.97 -6.81 31.94
C LEU A 191 -22.92 -7.67 32.72
#